data_5d859c24088d650a3e5615e99cfec895
#
_entry.id   5d859c24088d650a3e5615e99cfec895
#
_cell.length_a   1.000
_cell.length_b   1.000
_cell.length_c   1.000
_cell.angle_alpha   90.00
_cell.angle_beta   90.00
_cell.angle_gamma   90.00
#
_symmetry.space_group_name_H-M   'P 1'
#
loop_
_entity.id
_entity.type
_entity.pdbx_description
1 polymer ?
#
loop_
_entity_poly.entity_id
_entity_poly.type
_entity_poly.pdbx_seq_one_letter_code
_entity_poly.pdbx_strand_id
1 'polypeptide(L)'
;MKHPILTALALASTLALALGPARASDAEGEYHGYFRAGVGSSSNSRGPQSCYGLGGNTMRYRLGNECDTYGEFEYQKEMLKPVNGVSFVGHVMLDAYNGSSNVSASDIGVAKMYVEAKGIPELNGGTAWIGKRYYMRPDIHFLDLQYVNMNGTGGGIDQYKLGPGRISYGFFKDKDKVGTSAIRQNIVYQGIPTNPDGTVDVLTSFISPDGKEANSHSGWQITLLHKQDKVFGGANTIGFQHGVGPGTGAGGQCCDRIGTTGDIRNGSDVTRTRFFDSLWFQPTPNWSGEVVALVQRDKSNASGGTSTWTSVGVRPVYALSDHFKLQFELGTDRVTSPTGGAAQRLTKFTFAPTLTAGKGYWDRPELRAFITHARWNDAATAAVNAANESGPVYGKATSGTSFGLQVETWF
;
A
#
# COMPACT_ATOMS: atom_id res chain seq x y z
N MET A 1 -40.63 14.54 -13.46
CA MET A 1 -39.25 14.01 -13.56
C MET A 1 -39.30 12.51 -13.30
N LYS A 2 -39.15 11.69 -14.36
CA LYS A 2 -39.29 10.23 -14.28
C LYS A 2 -37.97 9.62 -13.82
N HIS A 3 -38.01 8.80 -12.79
CA HIS A 3 -36.87 8.28 -12.04
C HIS A 3 -35.98 7.34 -12.88
N PRO A 4 -34.65 7.52 -12.92
CA PRO A 4 -33.71 6.64 -13.64
C PRO A 4 -33.48 5.26 -12.97
N ILE A 5 -34.04 5.02 -11.78
CA ILE A 5 -33.88 3.77 -11.02
C ILE A 5 -34.63 2.58 -11.67
N LEU A 6 -35.70 2.83 -12.40
CA LEU A 6 -36.49 1.78 -13.06
C LEU A 6 -35.78 1.18 -14.28
N THR A 7 -34.87 1.90 -14.94
CA THR A 7 -34.14 1.41 -16.11
C THR A 7 -32.98 0.48 -15.72
N ALA A 8 -32.36 0.67 -14.56
CA ALA A 8 -31.30 -0.21 -14.08
C ALA A 8 -31.82 -1.58 -13.61
N LEU A 9 -33.03 -1.62 -13.03
CA LEU A 9 -33.66 -2.89 -12.65
C LEU A 9 -34.15 -3.70 -13.85
N ALA A 10 -34.55 -3.05 -14.94
CA ALA A 10 -35.01 -3.74 -16.16
C ALA A 10 -33.83 -4.39 -16.93
N LEU A 11 -32.62 -3.83 -16.88
CA LEU A 11 -31.42 -4.48 -17.45
C LEU A 11 -30.96 -5.70 -16.61
N ALA A 12 -31.13 -5.67 -15.30
CA ALA A 12 -30.79 -6.81 -14.45
C ALA A 12 -31.73 -8.02 -14.64
N SER A 13 -32.98 -7.76 -14.94
CA SER A 13 -33.98 -8.83 -15.15
C SER A 13 -33.88 -9.51 -16.52
N THR A 14 -33.37 -8.84 -17.54
CA THR A 14 -33.17 -9.45 -18.87
C THR A 14 -31.90 -10.30 -18.96
N LEU A 15 -30.88 -10.06 -18.13
CA LEU A 15 -29.69 -10.90 -18.07
C LEU A 15 -29.95 -12.26 -17.40
N ALA A 16 -30.93 -12.36 -16.50
CA ALA A 16 -31.23 -13.58 -15.76
C ALA A 16 -31.92 -14.68 -16.61
N LEU A 17 -32.48 -14.36 -17.76
CA LEU A 17 -33.28 -15.30 -18.57
C LEU A 17 -32.48 -16.05 -19.65
N ALA A 18 -31.19 -15.71 -19.86
CA ALA A 18 -30.34 -16.33 -20.90
C ALA A 18 -29.33 -17.34 -20.35
N LEU A 19 -29.22 -17.50 -19.04
CA LEU A 19 -28.27 -18.41 -18.42
C LEU A 19 -28.96 -19.77 -18.18
N GLY A 20 -28.50 -20.81 -18.87
CA GLY A 20 -28.81 -22.20 -18.50
C GLY A 20 -28.39 -22.48 -17.05
N PRO A 21 -28.73 -23.64 -16.47
CA PRO A 21 -28.45 -23.95 -15.10
C PRO A 21 -26.95 -23.82 -14.84
N ALA A 22 -26.57 -22.90 -13.93
CA ALA A 22 -25.18 -22.69 -13.53
C ALA A 22 -24.62 -23.97 -12.91
N ARG A 23 -23.49 -24.45 -13.42
CA ARG A 23 -22.78 -25.63 -12.88
C ARG A 23 -21.50 -25.17 -12.24
N ALA A 24 -21.16 -25.79 -11.11
CA ALA A 24 -19.86 -25.53 -10.46
C ALA A 24 -18.70 -25.80 -11.43
N SER A 25 -17.68 -24.97 -11.39
CA SER A 25 -16.47 -25.15 -12.18
C SER A 25 -15.64 -26.29 -11.63
N ASP A 26 -15.10 -27.11 -12.52
CA ASP A 26 -14.12 -28.16 -12.20
C ASP A 26 -12.68 -27.59 -12.18
N ALA A 27 -12.49 -26.30 -12.50
CA ALA A 27 -11.19 -25.65 -12.46
C ALA A 27 -10.57 -25.76 -11.08
N GLU A 28 -9.28 -26.06 -11.03
CA GLU A 28 -8.51 -26.00 -9.79
C GLU A 28 -8.45 -24.56 -9.30
N GLY A 29 -8.38 -24.36 -7.98
CA GLY A 29 -8.18 -23.06 -7.40
C GLY A 29 -6.70 -22.70 -7.38
N GLU A 30 -6.42 -21.42 -7.34
CA GLU A 30 -5.07 -20.87 -7.25
C GLU A 30 -4.82 -20.33 -5.85
N TYR A 31 -3.60 -20.56 -5.36
CA TYR A 31 -3.13 -20.04 -4.07
C TYR A 31 -2.08 -18.97 -4.32
N HIS A 32 -2.26 -17.83 -3.67
CA HIS A 32 -1.30 -16.74 -3.66
C HIS A 32 -1.04 -16.30 -2.23
N GLY A 33 0.12 -15.75 -1.98
CA GLY A 33 0.41 -15.28 -0.65
C GLY A 33 1.61 -14.36 -0.56
N TYR A 34 1.69 -13.74 0.59
CA TYR A 34 2.82 -12.96 1.05
C TYR A 34 3.00 -13.22 2.54
N PHE A 35 4.21 -13.40 2.99
CA PHE A 35 4.48 -13.30 4.42
C PHE A 35 5.88 -12.78 4.71
N ARG A 36 5.99 -12.16 5.87
CA ARG A 36 7.24 -11.79 6.52
C ARG A 36 7.19 -12.18 7.99
N ALA A 37 8.31 -12.67 8.47
CA ALA A 37 8.50 -12.98 9.88
C ALA A 37 9.97 -12.84 10.24
N GLY A 38 10.25 -12.60 11.50
CA GLY A 38 11.63 -12.44 11.94
C GLY A 38 11.83 -12.67 13.42
N VAL A 39 13.09 -12.81 13.79
CA VAL A 39 13.58 -12.88 15.15
C VAL A 39 14.82 -12.00 15.25
N GLY A 40 14.90 -11.18 16.29
CA GLY A 40 16.03 -10.29 16.46
C GLY A 40 16.12 -9.70 17.85
N SER A 41 17.14 -8.87 18.03
CA SER A 41 17.42 -8.18 19.28
C SER A 41 18.04 -6.81 18.99
N SER A 42 18.06 -5.95 19.98
CA SER A 42 18.67 -4.63 19.93
C SER A 42 19.78 -4.50 20.98
N SER A 43 20.84 -3.75 20.64
CA SER A 43 22.00 -3.57 21.52
C SER A 43 21.69 -2.92 22.88
N ASN A 44 20.63 -2.13 22.94
CA ASN A 44 20.20 -1.37 24.12
C ASN A 44 19.05 -2.04 24.88
N SER A 45 18.62 -3.22 24.47
CA SER A 45 17.49 -3.93 25.04
C SER A 45 17.79 -5.43 25.11
N ARG A 46 17.30 -6.08 26.17
CA ARG A 46 17.26 -7.54 26.26
C ARG A 46 15.97 -8.14 25.73
N GLY A 47 15.12 -7.28 25.14
CA GLY A 47 13.83 -7.64 24.58
C GLY A 47 13.87 -7.99 23.10
N PRO A 48 12.70 -8.03 22.46
CA PRO A 48 12.56 -8.23 21.02
C PRO A 48 13.31 -7.21 20.17
N GLN A 49 13.45 -7.50 18.89
CA GLN A 49 13.96 -6.54 17.91
C GLN A 49 13.19 -5.21 18.01
N SER A 50 13.91 -4.12 17.93
CA SER A 50 13.37 -2.77 17.88
C SER A 50 13.55 -2.16 16.51
N CYS A 51 12.53 -1.49 16.01
CA CYS A 51 12.54 -0.78 14.73
C CYS A 51 12.79 0.70 14.90
N TYR A 52 13.21 1.33 13.80
CA TYR A 52 13.51 2.74 13.74
C TYR A 52 12.48 3.44 12.86
N GLY A 53 11.86 4.49 13.37
CA GLY A 53 10.88 5.31 12.65
C GLY A 53 10.68 6.65 13.31
N LEU A 54 10.22 7.62 12.54
CA LEU A 54 9.67 8.86 13.03
C LEU A 54 8.15 8.74 13.09
N GLY A 55 7.45 9.52 13.90
CA GLY A 55 6.00 9.43 14.05
C GLY A 55 5.24 9.62 12.74
N GLY A 56 4.00 9.14 12.67
CA GLY A 56 3.10 9.40 11.56
C GLY A 56 3.31 8.52 10.31
N ASN A 57 3.67 7.26 10.47
CA ASN A 57 3.92 6.31 9.36
C ASN A 57 5.06 6.73 8.41
N THR A 58 5.94 7.56 8.89
CA THR A 58 7.15 7.92 8.20
C THR A 58 8.17 6.83 8.39
N MET A 59 8.92 6.58 7.38
CA MET A 59 10.07 5.70 7.28
C MET A 59 9.86 4.25 7.72
N ARG A 60 9.99 3.39 6.76
CA ARG A 60 10.37 2.03 7.10
C ARG A 60 11.78 1.70 6.62
N TYR A 61 12.10 1.83 5.33
CA TYR A 61 13.31 1.23 4.81
C TYR A 61 13.48 -0.17 5.41
N ARG A 62 12.73 -1.11 4.83
CA ARG A 62 12.31 -2.39 5.43
C ARG A 62 13.44 -3.35 5.77
N LEU A 63 14.59 -3.24 5.11
CA LEU A 63 15.70 -4.17 5.34
C LEU A 63 16.14 -4.11 6.80
N GLY A 64 15.97 -5.22 7.54
CA GLY A 64 16.29 -5.30 8.96
C GLY A 64 15.52 -4.33 9.87
N ASN A 65 14.39 -3.79 9.39
CA ASN A 65 13.56 -2.81 10.11
C ASN A 65 12.06 -3.16 10.07
N GLU A 66 11.76 -4.44 10.02
CA GLU A 66 10.40 -4.99 10.18
C GLU A 66 10.33 -5.74 11.49
N CYS A 67 9.64 -5.16 12.47
CA CYS A 67 9.49 -5.69 13.82
C CYS A 67 8.13 -6.33 14.04
N ASP A 68 7.44 -6.62 12.96
CA ASP A 68 6.14 -7.29 12.95
C ASP A 68 6.25 -8.68 12.30
N THR A 69 5.25 -9.47 12.52
CA THR A 69 4.96 -10.68 11.75
C THR A 69 3.68 -10.43 10.96
N TYR A 70 3.73 -10.64 9.66
CA TYR A 70 2.61 -10.39 8.79
C TYR A 70 2.51 -11.47 7.71
N GLY A 71 1.29 -11.89 7.39
CA GLY A 71 1.02 -12.81 6.30
C GLY A 71 -0.32 -12.53 5.64
N GLU A 72 -0.40 -12.80 4.34
CA GLU A 72 -1.61 -12.78 3.51
C GLU A 72 -1.68 -14.10 2.75
N PHE A 73 -2.83 -14.79 2.81
CA PHE A 73 -3.06 -16.06 2.14
C PHE A 73 -4.35 -15.96 1.36
N GLU A 74 -4.26 -15.94 0.05
CA GLU A 74 -5.39 -15.82 -0.87
C GLU A 74 -5.66 -17.16 -1.56
N TYR A 75 -6.92 -17.53 -1.60
CA TYR A 75 -7.45 -18.56 -2.48
C TYR A 75 -8.42 -17.92 -3.45
N GLN A 76 -8.21 -18.18 -4.75
CA GLN A 76 -9.15 -17.79 -5.80
C GLN A 76 -9.58 -19.00 -6.61
N LYS A 77 -10.84 -19.00 -7.04
CA LYS A 77 -11.39 -20.08 -7.83
C LYS A 77 -12.48 -19.59 -8.76
N GLU A 78 -12.47 -20.10 -10.00
CA GLU A 78 -13.64 -20.03 -10.86
C GLU A 78 -14.77 -20.84 -10.21
N MET A 79 -15.85 -20.16 -9.85
CA MET A 79 -16.97 -20.76 -9.10
C MET A 79 -17.93 -21.55 -9.99
N LEU A 80 -18.11 -21.06 -11.21
CA LEU A 80 -19.08 -21.60 -12.17
C LEU A 80 -18.39 -21.84 -13.51
N LYS A 81 -18.80 -22.90 -14.22
CA LYS A 81 -18.34 -23.15 -15.59
C LYS A 81 -18.72 -21.98 -16.48
N PRO A 82 -17.79 -21.48 -17.30
CA PRO A 82 -18.08 -20.39 -18.22
C PRO A 82 -19.25 -20.74 -19.14
N VAL A 83 -20.21 -19.82 -19.23
CA VAL A 83 -21.30 -19.89 -20.17
C VAL A 83 -21.16 -18.70 -21.12
N ASN A 84 -21.11 -18.96 -22.41
CA ASN A 84 -20.93 -17.91 -23.44
C ASN A 84 -19.69 -17.01 -23.16
N GLY A 85 -18.63 -17.57 -22.57
CA GLY A 85 -17.40 -16.84 -22.26
C GLY A 85 -17.44 -16.01 -20.97
N VAL A 86 -18.54 -16.02 -20.24
CA VAL A 86 -18.65 -15.32 -18.93
C VAL A 86 -18.28 -16.28 -17.81
N SER A 87 -17.31 -15.90 -16.97
CA SER A 87 -16.91 -16.63 -15.77
C SER A 87 -17.07 -15.81 -14.51
N PHE A 88 -17.28 -16.49 -13.39
CA PHE A 88 -17.37 -15.90 -12.06
C PHE A 88 -16.25 -16.45 -11.19
N VAL A 89 -15.37 -15.59 -10.68
CA VAL A 89 -14.22 -15.95 -9.85
C VAL A 89 -14.45 -15.44 -8.44
N GLY A 90 -14.40 -16.35 -7.47
CA GLY A 90 -14.46 -16.01 -6.05
C GLY A 90 -13.06 -15.87 -5.46
N HIS A 91 -12.88 -14.89 -4.61
CA HIS A 91 -11.62 -14.57 -3.92
C HIS A 91 -11.84 -14.51 -2.42
N VAL A 92 -10.99 -15.21 -1.68
CA VAL A 92 -10.91 -15.10 -0.20
C VAL A 92 -9.46 -14.94 0.18
N MET A 93 -9.13 -13.90 0.94
CA MET A 93 -7.81 -13.69 1.52
C MET A 93 -7.94 -13.53 3.03
N LEU A 94 -7.19 -14.34 3.76
CA LEU A 94 -6.95 -14.16 5.17
C LEU A 94 -5.65 -13.39 5.37
N ASP A 95 -5.61 -12.52 6.37
CA ASP A 95 -4.40 -11.87 6.84
C ASP A 95 -4.13 -12.26 8.30
N ALA A 96 -2.85 -12.40 8.62
CA ALA A 96 -2.37 -12.63 9.98
C ALA A 96 -1.39 -11.52 10.34
N TYR A 97 -1.60 -10.85 11.46
CA TYR A 97 -0.77 -9.74 11.90
C TYR A 97 -0.41 -9.86 13.38
N ASN A 98 0.85 -9.60 13.68
CA ASN A 98 1.29 -9.28 15.01
C ASN A 98 2.30 -8.14 14.95
N GLY A 99 2.08 -7.08 15.73
CA GLY A 99 2.90 -5.87 15.75
C GLY A 99 4.30 -6.04 16.34
N SER A 100 4.69 -7.26 16.71
CA SER A 100 6.01 -7.57 17.27
C SER A 100 6.62 -8.79 16.57
N SER A 101 7.94 -8.80 16.40
CA SER A 101 8.68 -10.01 16.09
C SER A 101 8.81 -10.89 17.35
N ASN A 102 9.23 -12.14 17.21
CA ASN A 102 9.46 -13.10 18.31
C ASN A 102 8.19 -13.46 19.09
N VAL A 103 7.02 -13.48 18.44
CA VAL A 103 5.75 -13.73 19.11
C VAL A 103 5.09 -15.03 18.74
N SER A 104 4.24 -15.51 19.65
CA SER A 104 3.52 -16.78 19.54
C SER A 104 2.07 -16.65 19.07
N ALA A 105 1.50 -15.44 19.01
CA ALA A 105 0.11 -15.21 18.64
C ALA A 105 -0.01 -14.09 17.60
N SER A 106 -1.00 -14.22 16.72
CA SER A 106 -1.30 -13.23 15.67
C SER A 106 -2.80 -13.03 15.61
N ASP A 107 -3.21 -11.79 15.32
CA ASP A 107 -4.59 -11.50 14.94
C ASP A 107 -4.83 -12.00 13.52
N ILE A 108 -5.99 -12.63 13.31
CA ILE A 108 -6.40 -13.13 12.00
C ILE A 108 -7.61 -12.34 11.53
N GLY A 109 -7.49 -11.81 10.33
CA GLY A 109 -8.54 -11.05 9.66
C GLY A 109 -8.95 -11.64 8.32
N VAL A 110 -10.01 -11.08 7.74
CA VAL A 110 -10.40 -11.32 6.35
C VAL A 110 -10.05 -10.08 5.56
N ALA A 111 -8.99 -10.13 4.76
CA ALA A 111 -8.52 -9.01 3.96
C ALA A 111 -9.33 -8.85 2.66
N LYS A 112 -9.70 -9.96 2.00
CA LYS A 112 -10.53 -9.97 0.80
C LYS A 112 -11.65 -11.01 0.92
N MET A 113 -12.82 -10.67 0.42
CA MET A 113 -13.95 -11.57 0.19
C MET A 113 -14.83 -10.94 -0.87
N TYR A 114 -14.63 -11.32 -2.13
CA TYR A 114 -15.37 -10.74 -3.25
C TYR A 114 -15.53 -11.72 -4.41
N VAL A 115 -16.41 -11.39 -5.32
CA VAL A 115 -16.62 -12.10 -6.58
C VAL A 115 -16.43 -11.13 -7.73
N GLU A 116 -15.79 -11.58 -8.80
CA GLU A 116 -15.70 -10.86 -10.05
C GLU A 116 -16.31 -11.66 -11.21
N ALA A 117 -16.91 -10.93 -12.15
CA ALA A 117 -17.45 -11.46 -13.39
C ALA A 117 -16.60 -10.96 -14.55
N LYS A 118 -16.03 -11.91 -15.31
CA LYS A 118 -15.14 -11.70 -16.46
C LYS A 118 -15.81 -12.14 -17.76
N GLY A 119 -15.35 -11.59 -18.88
CA GLY A 119 -15.80 -12.01 -20.20
C GLY A 119 -17.19 -11.49 -20.60
N ILE A 120 -17.74 -10.51 -19.89
CA ILE A 120 -19.00 -9.83 -20.25
C ILE A 120 -18.71 -8.92 -21.45
N PRO A 121 -19.33 -9.15 -22.64
CA PRO A 121 -19.01 -8.39 -23.86
C PRO A 121 -19.24 -6.87 -23.70
N GLU A 122 -20.31 -6.48 -22.99
CA GLU A 122 -20.70 -5.10 -22.76
C GLU A 122 -19.68 -4.32 -21.91
N LEU A 123 -18.82 -5.03 -21.19
CA LEU A 123 -17.75 -4.41 -20.39
C LEU A 123 -16.46 -4.15 -21.19
N ASN A 124 -16.46 -4.37 -22.49
CA ASN A 124 -15.32 -4.04 -23.39
C ASN A 124 -13.95 -4.49 -22.83
N GLY A 125 -13.88 -5.75 -22.37
CA GLY A 125 -12.69 -6.33 -21.74
C GLY A 125 -12.48 -5.93 -20.28
N GLY A 126 -13.42 -5.24 -19.68
CA GLY A 126 -13.45 -4.95 -18.24
C GLY A 126 -14.06 -6.10 -17.42
N THR A 127 -14.03 -5.93 -16.11
CA THR A 127 -14.52 -6.90 -15.12
C THR A 127 -15.45 -6.21 -14.14
N ALA A 128 -16.63 -6.78 -13.87
CA ALA A 128 -17.49 -6.32 -12.78
C ALA A 128 -17.15 -7.06 -11.49
N TRP A 129 -17.25 -6.41 -10.35
CA TRP A 129 -16.94 -7.02 -9.05
C TRP A 129 -17.82 -6.49 -7.93
N ILE A 130 -17.97 -7.28 -6.86
CA ILE A 130 -18.65 -6.88 -5.63
C ILE A 130 -18.06 -7.63 -4.43
N GLY A 131 -17.85 -6.91 -3.31
CA GLY A 131 -17.39 -7.44 -2.04
C GLY A 131 -16.27 -6.61 -1.41
N LYS A 132 -15.57 -7.19 -0.43
CA LYS A 132 -14.41 -6.59 0.24
C LYS A 132 -13.15 -6.96 -0.53
N ARG A 133 -12.38 -5.95 -0.99
CA ARG A 133 -11.15 -6.23 -1.75
C ARG A 133 -10.06 -5.19 -1.54
N TYR A 134 -8.82 -5.60 -1.83
CA TYR A 134 -7.75 -4.66 -2.13
C TYR A 134 -8.01 -4.03 -3.49
N TYR A 135 -7.99 -2.72 -3.53
CA TYR A 135 -8.30 -1.95 -4.73
C TYR A 135 -7.29 -0.83 -4.91
N MET A 136 -6.67 -0.78 -6.09
CA MET A 136 -5.66 0.25 -6.43
C MET A 136 -4.75 0.56 -5.22
N ARG A 137 -3.84 -0.38 -4.92
CA ARG A 137 -2.93 -0.32 -3.76
C ARG A 137 -1.45 -0.41 -4.19
N PRO A 138 -0.98 0.45 -5.11
CA PRO A 138 0.43 0.48 -5.46
C PRO A 138 1.28 1.01 -4.29
N ASP A 139 2.50 0.51 -4.17
CA ASP A 139 3.41 0.87 -3.10
C ASP A 139 4.84 1.14 -3.58
N ILE A 140 5.62 1.78 -2.74
CA ILE A 140 7.08 1.80 -2.78
C ILE A 140 7.53 0.73 -1.79
N HIS A 141 7.90 -0.43 -2.31
CA HIS A 141 8.06 -1.65 -1.51
C HIS A 141 9.09 -1.47 -0.38
N PHE A 142 10.27 -0.94 -0.66
CA PHE A 142 11.30 -0.85 0.38
C PHE A 142 11.05 0.24 1.43
N LEU A 143 10.04 1.11 1.23
CA LEU A 143 9.49 2.01 2.25
C LEU A 143 8.30 1.42 3.01
N ASP A 144 7.69 0.33 2.54
CA ASP A 144 6.36 -0.13 2.96
C ASP A 144 5.31 0.98 2.83
N LEU A 145 5.46 1.80 1.81
CA LEU A 145 4.59 2.95 1.56
C LEU A 145 3.59 2.64 0.46
N GLN A 146 2.41 2.21 0.82
CA GLN A 146 1.27 2.24 -0.09
C GLN A 146 0.91 3.71 -0.33
N TYR A 147 1.45 4.30 -1.39
CA TYR A 147 1.20 5.71 -1.67
C TYR A 147 -0.23 6.00 -2.11
N VAL A 148 -0.94 5.00 -2.65
CA VAL A 148 -2.40 4.95 -2.79
C VAL A 148 -2.92 3.69 -2.12
N ASN A 149 -4.07 3.79 -1.47
CA ASN A 149 -4.79 2.64 -0.95
C ASN A 149 -6.29 2.92 -1.07
N MET A 150 -6.95 2.24 -2.00
CA MET A 150 -8.40 2.38 -2.24
C MET A 150 -9.17 1.14 -1.77
N ASN A 151 -8.59 0.34 -0.87
CA ASN A 151 -9.22 -0.84 -0.30
C ASN A 151 -10.59 -0.52 0.32
N GLY A 152 -11.49 -1.48 0.31
CA GLY A 152 -12.80 -1.31 0.94
C GLY A 152 -13.80 -2.39 0.57
N THR A 153 -15.02 -2.21 1.05
CA THR A 153 -16.19 -3.04 0.70
C THR A 153 -17.10 -2.25 -0.22
N GLY A 154 -17.40 -2.82 -1.40
CA GLY A 154 -18.14 -2.10 -2.41
C GLY A 154 -18.37 -2.91 -3.67
N GLY A 155 -18.49 -2.23 -4.79
CA GLY A 155 -18.63 -2.84 -6.11
C GLY A 155 -18.21 -1.87 -7.22
N GLY A 156 -17.98 -2.40 -8.40
CA GLY A 156 -17.54 -1.56 -9.51
C GLY A 156 -17.26 -2.32 -10.79
N ILE A 157 -16.67 -1.57 -11.72
CA ILE A 157 -16.20 -2.08 -13.02
C ILE A 157 -14.73 -1.68 -13.15
N ASP A 158 -13.89 -2.66 -13.44
CA ASP A 158 -12.47 -2.45 -13.64
C ASP A 158 -12.06 -2.61 -15.09
N GLN A 159 -11.04 -1.83 -15.50
CA GLN A 159 -10.29 -2.04 -16.75
C GLN A 159 -11.16 -1.97 -18.03
N TYR A 160 -12.29 -1.25 -18.02
CA TYR A 160 -13.06 -0.99 -19.23
C TYR A 160 -12.20 -0.23 -20.25
N LYS A 161 -12.03 -0.75 -21.45
CA LYS A 161 -11.23 -0.10 -22.50
C LYS A 161 -11.91 1.18 -22.96
N LEU A 162 -11.22 2.31 -22.81
CA LEU A 162 -11.71 3.64 -23.21
C LEU A 162 -10.58 4.43 -23.86
N GLY A 163 -10.70 4.69 -25.15
CA GLY A 163 -9.64 5.37 -25.91
C GLY A 163 -8.28 4.63 -25.80
N PRO A 164 -7.17 5.33 -25.55
CA PRO A 164 -5.85 4.71 -25.46
C PRO A 164 -5.58 3.96 -24.17
N GLY A 165 -6.40 4.17 -23.14
CA GLY A 165 -6.23 3.61 -21.79
C GLY A 165 -7.41 2.74 -21.34
N ARG A 166 -7.47 2.55 -20.02
CA ARG A 166 -8.51 1.78 -19.35
C ARG A 166 -9.08 2.56 -18.18
N ILE A 167 -10.41 2.62 -18.10
CA ILE A 167 -11.11 3.27 -16.99
C ILE A 167 -11.65 2.22 -16.03
N SER A 168 -11.56 2.54 -14.73
CA SER A 168 -12.17 1.77 -13.66
C SER A 168 -13.00 2.70 -12.78
N TYR A 169 -14.12 2.18 -12.30
CA TYR A 169 -15.00 2.85 -11.35
C TYR A 169 -15.30 1.94 -10.17
N GLY A 170 -15.09 2.43 -8.95
CA GLY A 170 -15.43 1.72 -7.73
C GLY A 170 -16.26 2.58 -6.79
N PHE A 171 -17.32 2.00 -6.26
CA PHE A 171 -18.18 2.57 -5.22
C PHE A 171 -17.95 1.79 -3.93
N PHE A 172 -17.68 2.50 -2.83
CA PHE A 172 -17.39 1.91 -1.53
C PHE A 172 -18.26 2.52 -0.44
N LYS A 173 -18.63 1.68 0.52
CA LYS A 173 -19.27 2.09 1.76
C LYS A 173 -18.23 1.93 2.88
N ASP A 174 -17.67 3.04 3.27
CA ASP A 174 -16.57 3.08 4.26
C ASP A 174 -17.06 3.54 5.63
N LYS A 175 -16.24 3.27 6.64
CA LYS A 175 -16.29 3.92 7.96
C LYS A 175 -14.92 4.53 8.24
N ASP A 176 -14.88 5.66 8.94
CA ASP A 176 -13.62 6.19 9.48
C ASP A 176 -13.20 5.46 10.78
N LYS A 177 -12.08 5.86 11.38
CA LYS A 177 -11.61 5.30 12.67
C LYS A 177 -12.58 5.49 13.82
N VAL A 178 -13.42 6.51 13.77
CA VAL A 178 -14.43 6.83 14.77
C VAL A 178 -15.71 6.04 14.54
N GLY A 179 -15.80 5.37 13.38
CA GLY A 179 -16.95 4.56 13.01
C GLY A 179 -18.03 5.33 12.27
N THR A 180 -17.76 6.56 11.85
CA THR A 180 -18.67 7.36 11.03
C THR A 180 -18.70 6.84 9.61
N SER A 181 -19.88 6.89 8.99
CA SER A 181 -20.12 6.30 7.67
C SER A 181 -19.85 7.30 6.55
N ALA A 182 -19.23 6.82 5.47
CA ALA A 182 -18.97 7.59 4.28
C ALA A 182 -19.20 6.77 3.01
N ILE A 183 -19.54 7.47 1.95
CA ILE A 183 -19.56 6.94 0.58
C ILE A 183 -18.30 7.44 -0.11
N ARG A 184 -17.53 6.51 -0.69
CA ARG A 184 -16.37 6.83 -1.50
C ARG A 184 -16.55 6.31 -2.91
N GLN A 185 -16.29 7.18 -3.88
CA GLN A 185 -16.31 6.86 -5.30
C GLN A 185 -14.91 7.07 -5.87
N ASN A 186 -14.39 6.06 -6.53
CA ASN A 186 -13.08 6.12 -7.18
C ASN A 186 -13.24 6.05 -8.69
N ILE A 187 -12.57 6.95 -9.39
CA ILE A 187 -12.42 6.91 -10.84
C ILE A 187 -10.93 6.82 -11.12
N VAL A 188 -10.55 5.81 -11.88
CA VAL A 188 -9.14 5.53 -12.21
C VAL A 188 -9.02 5.37 -13.71
N TYR A 189 -8.13 6.13 -14.34
CA TYR A 189 -7.82 5.99 -15.76
C TYR A 189 -6.33 5.71 -15.91
N GLN A 190 -6.00 4.54 -16.48
CA GLN A 190 -4.66 3.98 -16.49
C GLN A 190 -4.16 3.67 -17.90
N GLY A 191 -2.82 3.66 -18.03
CA GLY A 191 -2.16 3.21 -19.25
C GLY A 191 -2.27 4.21 -20.40
N ILE A 192 -2.36 5.52 -20.12
CA ILE A 192 -2.33 6.57 -21.14
C ILE A 192 -0.90 6.67 -21.69
N PRO A 193 -0.63 6.33 -22.97
CA PRO A 193 0.71 6.40 -23.51
C PRO A 193 1.24 7.84 -23.54
N THR A 194 2.50 8.05 -23.20
CA THR A 194 3.17 9.37 -23.22
C THR A 194 4.37 9.39 -24.15
N ASN A 195 5.39 8.64 -23.84
CA ASN A 195 6.63 8.49 -24.59
C ASN A 195 6.94 6.99 -24.75
N PRO A 196 7.94 6.58 -25.53
CA PRO A 196 8.30 5.17 -25.65
C PRO A 196 8.49 4.51 -24.28
N ASP A 197 7.80 3.38 -24.05
CA ASP A 197 7.75 2.64 -22.79
C ASP A 197 7.24 3.45 -21.58
N GLY A 198 6.61 4.62 -21.82
CA GLY A 198 6.06 5.51 -20.79
C GLY A 198 4.53 5.58 -20.80
N THR A 199 3.92 5.61 -19.61
CA THR A 199 2.47 5.78 -19.43
C THR A 199 2.15 6.72 -18.28
N VAL A 200 0.95 7.33 -18.34
CA VAL A 200 0.37 8.10 -17.23
C VAL A 200 -0.88 7.41 -16.70
N ASP A 201 -0.99 7.35 -15.37
CA ASP A 201 -2.20 6.95 -14.68
C ASP A 201 -2.77 8.15 -13.88
N VAL A 202 -4.09 8.26 -13.86
CA VAL A 202 -4.85 9.24 -13.07
C VAL A 202 -5.79 8.50 -12.14
N LEU A 203 -5.63 8.68 -10.82
CA LEU A 203 -6.44 8.05 -9.81
C LEU A 203 -7.12 9.12 -8.96
N THR A 204 -8.44 9.04 -8.83
CA THR A 204 -9.23 9.98 -8.03
C THR A 204 -10.10 9.27 -7.02
N SER A 205 -10.36 9.94 -5.90
CA SER A 205 -11.37 9.53 -4.92
C SER A 205 -12.21 10.73 -4.54
N PHE A 206 -13.53 10.53 -4.46
CA PHE A 206 -14.50 11.50 -3.96
C PHE A 206 -15.19 10.89 -2.76
N ILE A 207 -15.13 11.56 -1.61
CA ILE A 207 -15.62 11.06 -0.34
C ILE A 207 -16.72 11.99 0.14
N SER A 208 -17.87 11.43 0.47
CA SER A 208 -19.02 12.16 1.00
C SER A 208 -19.47 11.48 2.29
N PRO A 209 -19.74 12.25 3.37
CA PRO A 209 -20.36 11.72 4.56
C PRO A 209 -21.71 11.06 4.22
N ASP A 210 -21.98 9.94 4.86
CA ASP A 210 -23.24 9.21 4.73
C ASP A 210 -23.91 9.13 6.10
N GLY A 211 -24.60 10.17 6.46
CA GLY A 211 -25.24 10.33 7.74
C GLY A 211 -25.37 11.81 8.13
N LYS A 212 -26.03 12.05 9.26
CA LYS A 212 -26.25 13.39 9.83
C LYS A 212 -25.25 13.70 10.93
N GLU A 213 -24.00 13.33 10.74
CA GLU A 213 -22.94 13.68 11.70
C GLU A 213 -22.70 15.18 11.68
N ALA A 214 -22.72 15.79 12.86
CA ALA A 214 -22.36 17.20 13.01
C ALA A 214 -20.89 17.40 12.63
N ASN A 215 -20.57 18.49 11.93
CA ASN A 215 -19.21 18.84 11.49
C ASN A 215 -18.55 17.86 10.52
N SER A 216 -19.34 17.11 9.74
CA SER A 216 -18.80 16.27 8.69
C SER A 216 -18.59 17.04 7.38
N HIS A 217 -17.53 16.70 6.67
CA HIS A 217 -17.10 17.34 5.43
C HIS A 217 -16.87 16.32 4.32
N SER A 218 -17.15 16.70 3.09
CA SER A 218 -16.71 15.98 1.90
C SER A 218 -15.23 16.23 1.62
N GLY A 219 -14.59 15.31 0.93
CA GLY A 219 -13.21 15.45 0.50
C GLY A 219 -12.92 14.74 -0.80
N TRP A 220 -11.74 14.98 -1.32
CA TRP A 220 -11.29 14.38 -2.57
C TRP A 220 -9.78 14.22 -2.61
N GLN A 221 -9.31 13.35 -3.48
CA GLN A 221 -7.90 13.26 -3.82
C GLN A 221 -7.71 13.05 -5.32
N ILE A 222 -6.55 13.48 -5.80
CA ILE A 222 -6.01 13.13 -7.11
C ILE A 222 -4.58 12.60 -6.96
N THR A 223 -4.29 11.54 -7.69
CA THR A 223 -2.94 10.98 -7.84
C THR A 223 -2.63 10.88 -9.33
N LEU A 224 -1.49 11.44 -9.72
CA LEU A 224 -0.94 11.35 -11.06
C LEU A 224 0.36 10.56 -10.99
N LEU A 225 0.47 9.50 -11.81
CA LEU A 225 1.66 8.66 -11.87
C LEU A 225 2.18 8.64 -13.30
N HIS A 226 3.42 9.01 -13.50
CA HIS A 226 4.16 8.67 -14.73
C HIS A 226 4.99 7.43 -14.46
N LYS A 227 4.76 6.38 -15.23
CA LYS A 227 5.48 5.11 -15.17
C LYS A 227 6.33 4.96 -16.42
N GLN A 228 7.60 4.70 -16.23
CA GLN A 228 8.57 4.51 -17.30
C GLN A 228 9.23 3.16 -17.15
N ASP A 229 8.96 2.26 -18.06
CA ASP A 229 9.62 0.95 -18.14
C ASP A 229 10.99 1.03 -18.81
N LYS A 230 11.78 -0.03 -18.67
CA LYS A 230 13.11 -0.21 -19.28
C LYS A 230 14.16 0.82 -18.86
N VAL A 231 14.04 1.40 -17.68
CA VAL A 231 15.05 2.30 -17.09
C VAL A 231 16.11 1.46 -16.38
N PHE A 232 17.32 1.41 -16.94
CA PHE A 232 18.44 0.59 -16.42
C PHE A 232 18.06 -0.88 -16.12
N GLY A 233 17.24 -1.50 -17.00
CA GLY A 233 16.75 -2.85 -16.79
C GLY A 233 15.64 -3.00 -15.77
N GLY A 234 15.10 -1.90 -15.30
CA GLY A 234 14.01 -1.81 -14.34
C GLY A 234 12.92 -0.83 -14.77
N ALA A 235 12.29 -0.17 -13.81
CA ALA A 235 11.22 0.81 -14.04
C ALA A 235 11.27 1.96 -13.04
N ASN A 236 10.86 3.13 -13.52
CA ASN A 236 10.74 4.34 -12.71
C ASN A 236 9.26 4.75 -12.57
N THR A 237 8.87 5.22 -11.40
CA THR A 237 7.56 5.82 -11.13
C THR A 237 7.74 7.20 -10.48
N ILE A 238 7.28 8.24 -11.18
CA ILE A 238 7.16 9.59 -10.62
C ILE A 238 5.70 9.79 -10.23
N GLY A 239 5.45 10.21 -9.00
CA GLY A 239 4.11 10.43 -8.49
C GLY A 239 3.89 11.83 -7.92
N PHE A 240 2.75 12.41 -8.27
CA PHE A 240 2.19 13.61 -7.62
C PHE A 240 0.84 13.26 -7.02
N GLN A 241 0.61 13.69 -5.78
CA GLN A 241 -0.64 13.44 -5.06
C GLN A 241 -1.10 14.70 -4.35
N HIS A 242 -2.41 14.93 -4.39
CA HIS A 242 -3.04 15.97 -3.58
C HIS A 242 -4.38 15.50 -3.04
N GLY A 243 -4.60 15.69 -1.75
CA GLY A 243 -5.85 15.36 -1.06
C GLY A 243 -6.33 16.52 -0.20
N VAL A 244 -7.66 16.63 -0.03
CA VAL A 244 -8.35 17.66 0.74
C VAL A 244 -9.38 17.00 1.66
N GLY A 245 -9.42 17.44 2.92
CA GLY A 245 -10.33 16.91 3.92
C GLY A 245 -10.16 15.41 4.13
N PRO A 246 -11.24 14.61 4.18
CA PRO A 246 -11.13 13.14 4.27
C PRO A 246 -10.40 12.50 3.09
N GLY A 247 -10.23 13.20 1.95
CA GLY A 247 -9.43 12.73 0.82
C GLY A 247 -7.94 12.63 1.09
N THR A 248 -7.43 13.25 2.15
CA THR A 248 -6.03 13.12 2.59
C THR A 248 -5.71 11.73 3.14
N GLY A 249 -6.72 10.94 3.53
CA GLY A 249 -6.58 9.68 4.28
C GLY A 249 -6.21 9.86 5.74
N ALA A 250 -5.95 11.10 6.19
CA ALA A 250 -5.53 11.38 7.57
C ALA A 250 -6.64 11.04 8.57
N GLY A 251 -6.29 10.32 9.65
CA GLY A 251 -7.26 9.80 10.62
C GLY A 251 -8.12 8.65 10.11
N GLY A 252 -7.85 8.09 8.94
CA GLY A 252 -8.55 6.95 8.38
C GLY A 252 -8.26 5.62 9.08
N GLN A 253 -8.99 4.56 8.70
CA GLN A 253 -8.93 3.25 9.38
C GLN A 253 -7.56 2.58 9.32
N CYS A 254 -6.89 2.67 8.18
CA CYS A 254 -5.55 2.11 8.01
C CYS A 254 -4.57 3.16 7.52
N CYS A 255 -3.53 3.35 8.33
CA CYS A 255 -2.22 3.82 7.89
C CYS A 255 -2.17 5.24 7.27
N ASP A 256 -3.21 6.06 7.39
CA ASP A 256 -3.29 7.43 6.86
C ASP A 256 -2.88 7.53 5.38
N ARG A 257 -3.39 6.63 4.53
CA ARG A 257 -3.05 6.55 3.11
C ARG A 257 -4.02 7.36 2.24
N ILE A 258 -3.49 8.06 1.25
CA ILE A 258 -4.31 8.67 0.19
C ILE A 258 -5.09 7.57 -0.53
N GLY A 259 -6.37 7.85 -0.84
CA GLY A 259 -7.28 6.90 -1.49
C GLY A 259 -8.24 6.18 -0.55
N THR A 260 -7.89 6.03 0.75
CA THR A 260 -8.86 5.61 1.79
C THR A 260 -9.67 6.81 2.28
N THR A 261 -10.80 6.52 2.93
CA THR A 261 -11.56 7.53 3.66
C THR A 261 -10.80 7.94 4.92
N GLY A 262 -10.38 9.21 4.99
CA GLY A 262 -9.86 9.84 6.20
C GLY A 262 -10.98 10.18 7.18
N ASP A 263 -10.62 10.83 8.29
CA ASP A 263 -11.60 11.36 9.25
C ASP A 263 -12.51 12.37 8.54
N ILE A 264 -13.81 12.10 8.49
CA ILE A 264 -14.79 12.98 7.81
C ILE A 264 -15.01 14.32 8.52
N ARG A 265 -14.45 14.51 9.71
CA ARG A 265 -14.45 15.81 10.40
C ARG A 265 -13.32 16.73 9.91
N ASN A 266 -12.39 16.22 9.10
CA ASN A 266 -11.37 17.04 8.47
C ASN A 266 -12.00 17.98 7.44
N GLY A 267 -11.90 19.28 7.69
CA GLY A 267 -12.36 20.34 6.78
C GLY A 267 -11.41 20.55 5.59
N SER A 268 -11.74 21.51 4.74
CA SER A 268 -10.94 21.85 3.56
C SER A 268 -9.57 22.48 3.89
N ASP A 269 -9.33 22.88 5.13
CA ASP A 269 -8.04 23.34 5.64
C ASP A 269 -7.04 22.19 5.83
N VAL A 270 -7.53 20.94 5.95
CA VAL A 270 -6.70 19.75 6.03
C VAL A 270 -6.34 19.32 4.60
N THR A 271 -5.06 19.42 4.27
CA THR A 271 -4.56 19.04 2.95
C THR A 271 -3.29 18.22 3.05
N ARG A 272 -3.10 17.29 2.11
CA ARG A 272 -1.88 16.52 1.93
C ARG A 272 -1.40 16.65 0.50
N THR A 273 -0.15 17.05 0.31
CA THR A 273 0.49 17.07 -1.01
C THR A 273 1.76 16.25 -0.94
N ARG A 274 1.93 15.29 -1.86
CA ARG A 274 3.14 14.46 -1.94
C ARG A 274 3.66 14.45 -3.37
N PHE A 275 4.98 14.52 -3.46
CA PHE A 275 5.73 14.23 -4.68
C PHE A 275 6.75 13.16 -4.36
N PHE A 276 6.92 12.18 -5.24
CA PHE A 276 7.93 11.13 -5.08
C PHE A 276 8.45 10.67 -6.43
N ASP A 277 9.66 10.12 -6.38
CA ASP A 277 10.31 9.40 -7.47
C ASP A 277 10.85 8.08 -6.90
N SER A 278 10.51 6.97 -7.55
CA SER A 278 10.93 5.62 -7.15
C SER A 278 11.42 4.87 -8.38
N LEU A 279 12.69 4.48 -8.35
CA LEU A 279 13.35 3.73 -9.42
C LEU A 279 13.86 2.41 -8.87
N TRP A 280 13.37 1.28 -9.38
CA TRP A 280 14.07 0.02 -9.26
C TRP A 280 14.85 -0.26 -10.54
N PHE A 281 16.02 -0.88 -10.41
CA PHE A 281 16.93 -1.11 -11.53
C PHE A 281 17.66 -2.44 -11.43
N GLN A 282 18.00 -3.03 -12.57
CA GLN A 282 18.83 -4.23 -12.68
C GLN A 282 19.65 -4.18 -13.98
N PRO A 283 20.69 -3.36 -14.05
CA PRO A 283 21.49 -3.16 -15.28
C PRO A 283 22.30 -4.38 -15.68
N THR A 284 22.56 -5.29 -14.75
CA THR A 284 23.24 -6.57 -15.02
C THR A 284 22.57 -7.69 -14.21
N PRO A 285 22.77 -8.97 -14.56
CA PRO A 285 22.24 -10.07 -13.76
C PRO A 285 22.65 -10.05 -12.28
N ASN A 286 23.79 -9.46 -11.96
CA ASN A 286 24.34 -9.48 -10.60
C ASN A 286 24.11 -8.17 -9.83
N TRP A 287 23.86 -7.05 -10.51
CA TRP A 287 23.61 -5.75 -9.87
C TRP A 287 22.16 -5.35 -10.03
N SER A 288 21.54 -5.05 -8.92
CA SER A 288 20.17 -4.52 -8.87
C SER A 288 20.00 -3.55 -7.69
N GLY A 289 18.86 -2.89 -7.60
CA GLY A 289 18.57 -2.04 -6.46
C GLY A 289 17.33 -1.19 -6.63
N GLU A 290 17.10 -0.36 -5.64
CA GLU A 290 16.00 0.61 -5.62
C GLU A 290 16.49 1.94 -5.03
N VAL A 291 15.99 3.05 -5.58
CA VAL A 291 16.24 4.42 -5.09
C VAL A 291 14.91 5.12 -4.94
N VAL A 292 14.75 5.89 -3.89
CA VAL A 292 13.56 6.73 -3.69
C VAL A 292 13.95 8.12 -3.21
N ALA A 293 13.18 9.10 -3.67
CA ALA A 293 13.12 10.43 -3.10
C ALA A 293 11.65 10.83 -2.91
N LEU A 294 11.30 11.43 -1.76
CA LEU A 294 9.93 11.78 -1.43
C LEU A 294 9.89 13.09 -0.64
N VAL A 295 8.90 13.91 -0.94
CA VAL A 295 8.50 15.04 -0.10
C VAL A 295 6.99 15.03 0.08
N GLN A 296 6.53 15.14 1.34
CA GLN A 296 5.12 15.25 1.69
C GLN A 296 4.90 16.47 2.59
N ARG A 297 3.85 17.20 2.32
CA ARG A 297 3.39 18.32 3.14
C ARG A 297 1.98 18.06 3.61
N ASP A 298 1.80 18.00 4.92
CA ASP A 298 0.52 17.87 5.59
C ASP A 298 0.20 19.20 6.28
N LYS A 299 -0.91 19.81 5.91
CA LYS A 299 -1.39 21.07 6.48
C LYS A 299 -2.69 20.84 7.22
N SER A 300 -2.82 21.46 8.40
CA SER A 300 -4.06 21.53 9.15
C SER A 300 -4.00 22.73 10.11
N ASN A 301 -5.08 23.51 10.17
CA ASN A 301 -5.20 24.60 11.14
C ASN A 301 -5.24 24.08 12.58
N ALA A 302 -5.90 22.95 12.81
CA ALA A 302 -5.99 22.30 14.13
C ALA A 302 -4.62 21.85 14.65
N SER A 303 -3.69 21.45 13.77
CA SER A 303 -2.31 21.08 14.14
C SER A 303 -1.35 22.27 14.17
N GLY A 304 -1.82 23.49 13.94
CA GLY A 304 -1.04 24.72 14.03
C GLY A 304 -0.21 25.03 12.79
N GLY A 305 -0.45 24.38 11.63
CA GLY A 305 0.24 24.73 10.39
C GLY A 305 0.59 23.56 9.48
N THR A 306 1.81 23.55 8.96
CA THR A 306 2.27 22.57 7.98
C THR A 306 3.43 21.74 8.54
N SER A 307 3.24 20.43 8.55
CA SER A 307 4.34 19.44 8.71
C SER A 307 4.91 19.09 7.33
N THR A 308 6.21 18.86 7.26
CA THR A 308 6.87 18.38 6.04
C THR A 308 7.71 17.15 6.35
N TRP A 309 7.44 16.07 5.64
CA TRP A 309 8.28 14.87 5.61
C TRP A 309 9.09 14.82 4.32
N THR A 310 10.39 14.64 4.45
CA THR A 310 11.31 14.41 3.35
C THR A 310 12.04 13.10 3.60
N SER A 311 12.11 12.24 2.58
CA SER A 311 12.77 10.94 2.64
C SER A 311 13.61 10.71 1.40
N VAL A 312 14.82 10.17 1.58
CA VAL A 312 15.70 9.72 0.50
C VAL A 312 16.35 8.41 0.92
N GLY A 313 16.39 7.44 0.02
CA GLY A 313 17.04 6.18 0.30
C GLY A 313 17.47 5.39 -0.92
N VAL A 314 18.37 4.45 -0.68
CA VAL A 314 18.91 3.55 -1.69
C VAL A 314 19.11 2.16 -1.12
N ARG A 315 18.78 1.12 -1.90
CA ARG A 315 19.06 -0.29 -1.60
C ARG A 315 19.82 -0.94 -2.77
N PRO A 316 21.14 -0.84 -2.81
CA PRO A 316 21.93 -1.63 -3.75
C PRO A 316 21.99 -3.10 -3.33
N VAL A 317 21.91 -4.00 -4.30
CA VAL A 317 21.96 -5.44 -4.14
C VAL A 317 22.98 -6.03 -5.11
N TYR A 318 23.85 -6.89 -4.59
CA TYR A 318 24.82 -7.62 -5.39
C TYR A 318 24.66 -9.11 -5.21
N ALA A 319 24.33 -9.83 -6.29
CA ALA A 319 24.25 -11.28 -6.31
C ALA A 319 25.64 -11.90 -6.49
N LEU A 320 26.13 -12.57 -5.45
CA LEU A 320 27.40 -13.31 -5.46
C LEU A 320 27.26 -14.63 -6.23
N SER A 321 26.06 -15.26 -6.15
CA SER A 321 25.70 -16.47 -6.86
C SER A 321 24.21 -16.46 -7.17
N ASP A 322 23.69 -17.52 -7.77
CA ASP A 322 22.26 -17.67 -8.07
C ASP A 322 21.39 -17.65 -6.80
N HIS A 323 21.95 -18.04 -5.64
CA HIS A 323 21.23 -18.21 -4.40
C HIS A 323 21.78 -17.39 -3.24
N PHE A 324 22.71 -16.46 -3.48
CA PHE A 324 23.27 -15.63 -2.42
C PHE A 324 23.48 -14.20 -2.85
N LYS A 325 22.86 -13.27 -2.11
CA LYS A 325 22.94 -11.83 -2.32
C LYS A 325 23.55 -11.11 -1.12
N LEU A 326 24.21 -10.01 -1.38
CA LEU A 326 24.53 -8.99 -0.38
C LEU A 326 23.60 -7.80 -0.61
N GLN A 327 22.83 -7.45 0.39
CA GLN A 327 21.95 -6.28 0.34
C GLN A 327 22.45 -5.22 1.31
N PHE A 328 22.46 -3.99 0.84
CA PHE A 328 22.74 -2.81 1.65
C PHE A 328 21.56 -1.86 1.52
N GLU A 329 21.26 -1.14 2.60
CA GLU A 329 20.21 -0.14 2.57
C GLU A 329 20.62 1.07 3.39
N LEU A 330 20.51 2.24 2.79
CA LEU A 330 20.70 3.53 3.46
C LEU A 330 19.44 4.36 3.24
N GLY A 331 18.85 4.82 4.34
CA GLY A 331 17.69 5.71 4.32
C GLY A 331 17.84 6.86 5.29
N THR A 332 17.33 8.02 4.91
CA THR A 332 17.28 9.20 5.76
C THR A 332 15.94 9.90 5.68
N ASP A 333 15.40 10.25 6.83
CA ASP A 333 14.14 10.98 6.98
C ASP A 333 14.34 12.27 7.77
N ARG A 334 13.55 13.27 7.37
CA ARG A 334 13.41 14.52 8.08
C ARG A 334 11.94 14.91 8.17
N VAL A 335 11.46 15.16 9.39
CA VAL A 335 10.08 15.62 9.67
C VAL A 335 10.14 16.96 10.40
N THR A 336 9.46 17.98 9.87
CA THR A 336 9.29 19.26 10.56
C THR A 336 7.95 19.28 11.31
N SER A 337 7.95 19.89 12.49
CA SER A 337 6.70 20.13 13.23
C SER A 337 5.90 21.26 12.60
N PRO A 338 4.55 21.17 12.55
CA PRO A 338 3.69 22.28 12.14
C PRO A 338 3.77 23.50 13.08
N THR A 339 4.13 23.28 14.35
CA THR A 339 4.24 24.33 15.38
C THR A 339 5.65 24.91 15.51
N GLY A 340 6.57 24.51 14.61
CA GLY A 340 7.97 24.93 14.67
C GLY A 340 8.83 24.03 15.57
N GLY A 341 10.03 24.52 15.91
CA GLY A 341 11.02 23.78 16.67
C GLY A 341 12.00 23.00 15.81
N ALA A 342 12.86 22.20 16.45
CA ALA A 342 13.88 21.42 15.77
C ALA A 342 13.25 20.28 14.95
N ALA A 343 13.63 20.18 13.67
CA ALA A 343 13.18 19.07 12.83
C ALA A 343 13.72 17.74 13.36
N GLN A 344 12.87 16.73 13.39
CA GLN A 344 13.27 15.34 13.63
C GLN A 344 14.09 14.83 12.45
N ARG A 345 15.18 14.12 12.71
CA ARG A 345 16.05 13.52 11.70
C ARG A 345 16.44 12.12 12.13
N LEU A 346 16.36 11.18 11.19
CA LEU A 346 16.74 9.79 11.39
C LEU A 346 17.48 9.31 10.16
N THR A 347 18.62 8.67 10.34
CA THR A 347 19.37 7.99 9.28
C THR A 347 19.63 6.56 9.70
N LYS A 348 19.40 5.62 8.79
CA LYS A 348 19.53 4.19 9.03
C LYS A 348 20.37 3.55 7.95
N PHE A 349 21.31 2.69 8.35
CA PHE A 349 22.07 1.81 7.48
C PHE A 349 21.84 0.35 7.87
N THR A 350 21.62 -0.51 6.88
CA THR A 350 21.49 -1.95 7.08
C THR A 350 22.39 -2.71 6.11
N PHE A 351 23.01 -3.78 6.59
CA PHE A 351 23.66 -4.81 5.81
C PHE A 351 22.96 -6.14 6.03
N ALA A 352 22.66 -6.86 4.94
CA ALA A 352 21.96 -8.13 5.02
C ALA A 352 22.49 -9.13 3.98
N PRO A 353 23.33 -10.10 4.38
CA PRO A 353 23.58 -11.30 3.59
C PRO A 353 22.29 -12.13 3.51
N THR A 354 21.96 -12.61 2.30
CA THR A 354 20.64 -13.15 1.98
C THR A 354 20.74 -14.41 1.14
N LEU A 355 20.08 -15.48 1.57
CA LEU A 355 19.74 -16.62 0.73
C LEU A 355 18.46 -16.33 -0.05
N THR A 356 18.41 -16.67 -1.33
CA THR A 356 17.35 -16.29 -2.24
C THR A 356 17.10 -17.36 -3.32
N ALA A 357 15.93 -17.33 -3.95
CA ALA A 357 15.61 -18.22 -5.06
C ALA A 357 16.34 -17.88 -6.37
N GLY A 358 16.78 -16.62 -6.56
CA GLY A 358 17.44 -16.17 -7.78
C GLY A 358 18.17 -14.84 -7.61
N LYS A 359 18.80 -14.35 -8.72
CA LYS A 359 19.57 -13.09 -8.74
C LYS A 359 18.72 -11.84 -8.85
N GLY A 360 17.47 -11.96 -9.31
CA GLY A 360 16.59 -10.82 -9.58
C GLY A 360 16.28 -10.03 -8.30
N TYR A 361 16.10 -8.71 -8.44
CA TYR A 361 15.73 -7.85 -7.31
C TYR A 361 14.45 -8.34 -6.62
N TRP A 362 13.51 -8.84 -7.40
CA TRP A 362 12.20 -9.30 -6.93
C TRP A 362 12.12 -10.80 -6.65
N ASP A 363 13.21 -11.55 -6.83
CA ASP A 363 13.20 -12.99 -6.59
C ASP A 363 13.02 -13.29 -5.09
N ARG A 364 12.07 -14.17 -4.79
CA ARG A 364 11.72 -14.64 -3.44
C ARG A 364 11.58 -16.17 -3.44
N PRO A 365 11.70 -16.84 -2.28
CA PRO A 365 11.89 -16.29 -0.93
C PRO A 365 13.27 -15.67 -0.72
N GLU A 366 13.35 -14.77 0.27
CA GLU A 366 14.61 -14.27 0.83
C GLU A 366 14.69 -14.61 2.32
N LEU A 367 15.77 -15.28 2.72
CA LEU A 367 16.14 -15.51 4.12
C LEU A 367 17.35 -14.65 4.43
N ARG A 368 17.18 -13.68 5.30
CA ARG A 368 18.14 -12.62 5.57
C ARG A 368 18.70 -12.74 6.99
N ALA A 369 20.01 -12.72 7.14
CA ALA A 369 20.60 -12.22 8.37
C ALA A 369 20.82 -10.71 8.21
N PHE A 370 20.64 -9.91 9.26
CA PHE A 370 20.80 -8.47 9.14
C PHE A 370 21.47 -7.86 10.36
N ILE A 371 22.13 -6.74 10.13
CA ILE A 371 22.54 -5.78 11.13
C ILE A 371 22.14 -4.39 10.66
N THR A 372 21.44 -3.66 11.51
CA THR A 372 20.94 -2.31 11.26
C THR A 372 21.48 -1.36 12.31
N HIS A 373 22.11 -0.27 11.87
CA HIS A 373 22.49 0.83 12.75
C HIS A 373 21.76 2.10 12.36
N ALA A 374 21.20 2.79 13.36
CA ALA A 374 20.49 4.05 13.15
C ALA A 374 21.01 5.15 14.07
N ARG A 375 20.94 6.39 13.57
CA ARG A 375 21.24 7.63 14.31
C ARG A 375 20.12 8.63 14.11
N TRP A 376 19.80 9.34 15.17
CA TRP A 376 18.79 10.39 15.16
C TRP A 376 19.20 11.56 16.05
N ASN A 377 18.55 12.70 15.90
CA ASN A 377 18.76 13.85 16.78
C ASN A 377 17.81 13.82 18.00
N ASP A 378 18.11 14.64 19.00
CA ASP A 378 17.35 14.70 20.26
C ASP A 378 15.84 14.93 20.00
N ALA A 379 15.48 15.77 19.01
CA ALA A 379 14.10 16.03 18.65
C ALA A 379 13.34 14.77 18.16
N ALA A 380 14.07 13.77 17.65
CA ALA A 380 13.49 12.52 17.15
C ALA A 380 13.42 11.41 18.23
N THR A 381 14.10 11.58 19.38
CA THR A 381 14.22 10.51 20.40
C THR A 381 12.87 9.98 20.88
N ALA A 382 11.91 10.85 21.12
CA ALA A 382 10.58 10.44 21.55
C ALA A 382 9.85 9.65 20.45
N ALA A 383 9.94 10.09 19.19
CA ALA A 383 9.31 9.43 18.06
C ALA A 383 9.93 8.05 17.78
N VAL A 384 11.25 7.93 17.81
CA VAL A 384 11.97 6.66 17.63
C VAL A 384 11.61 5.66 18.73
N ASN A 385 11.49 6.08 19.98
CA ASN A 385 11.05 5.21 21.06
C ASN A 385 9.57 4.79 20.90
N ALA A 386 8.70 5.70 20.43
CA ALA A 386 7.28 5.40 20.20
C ALA A 386 7.02 4.52 18.97
N ALA A 387 7.98 4.37 18.08
CA ALA A 387 7.87 3.50 16.90
C ALA A 387 7.92 1.99 17.25
N ASN A 388 8.10 1.65 18.52
CA ASN A 388 8.21 0.27 18.98
C ASN A 388 7.03 -0.11 19.87
N GLU A 389 6.27 -1.12 19.49
CA GLU A 389 5.17 -1.65 20.29
C GLU A 389 5.66 -2.26 21.63
N SER A 390 6.90 -2.73 21.68
CA SER A 390 7.55 -3.22 22.90
C SER A 390 7.95 -2.12 23.89
N GLY A 391 7.65 -0.86 23.56
CA GLY A 391 7.92 0.30 24.43
C GLY A 391 9.26 1.01 24.13
N PRO A 392 9.63 2.00 24.95
CA PRO A 392 10.79 2.84 24.74
C PRO A 392 12.10 2.07 24.98
N VAL A 393 12.68 1.55 23.92
CA VAL A 393 13.87 0.68 23.95
C VAL A 393 15.16 1.46 24.07
N TYR A 394 15.20 2.67 23.50
CA TYR A 394 16.45 3.45 23.39
C TYR A 394 16.62 4.53 24.47
N GLY A 395 15.57 4.81 25.26
CA GLY A 395 15.61 5.82 26.33
C GLY A 395 16.03 7.18 25.79
N LYS A 396 17.14 7.72 26.32
CA LYS A 396 17.71 9.02 25.93
C LYS A 396 18.79 8.91 24.82
N ALA A 397 19.10 7.72 24.35
CA ALA A 397 20.09 7.54 23.31
C ALA A 397 19.64 8.16 21.99
N THR A 398 20.59 8.60 21.18
CA THR A 398 20.41 9.13 19.81
C THR A 398 20.99 8.21 18.74
N SER A 399 21.24 6.96 19.10
CA SER A 399 21.64 5.88 18.19
C SER A 399 21.25 4.53 18.76
N GLY A 400 21.15 3.53 17.88
CA GLY A 400 20.87 2.16 18.25
C GLY A 400 21.31 1.20 17.16
N THR A 401 21.45 -0.08 17.53
CA THR A 401 21.79 -1.16 16.61
C THR A 401 20.82 -2.31 16.86
N SER A 402 20.23 -2.86 15.80
CA SER A 402 19.45 -4.09 15.84
C SER A 402 20.05 -5.13 14.89
N PHE A 403 19.85 -6.39 15.19
CA PHE A 403 20.31 -7.52 14.39
C PHE A 403 19.39 -8.70 14.55
N GLY A 404 19.37 -9.57 13.54
CA GLY A 404 18.46 -10.73 13.57
C GLY A 404 18.44 -11.51 12.28
N LEU A 405 17.40 -12.35 12.20
CA LEU A 405 17.05 -13.14 11.02
C LEU A 405 15.64 -12.75 10.57
N GLN A 406 15.41 -12.71 9.27
CA GLN A 406 14.14 -12.37 8.68
C GLN A 406 13.88 -13.22 7.44
N VAL A 407 12.63 -13.62 7.22
CA VAL A 407 12.15 -14.18 5.96
C VAL A 407 11.13 -13.23 5.34
N GLU A 408 11.18 -13.12 4.02
CA GLU A 408 10.17 -12.47 3.21
C GLU A 408 9.90 -13.30 1.95
N THR A 409 8.64 -13.53 1.64
CA THR A 409 8.25 -14.27 0.45
C THR A 409 6.89 -13.86 -0.08
N TRP A 410 6.72 -14.09 -1.38
CA TRP A 410 5.43 -14.16 -2.07
C TRP A 410 5.40 -15.34 -3.03
N PHE A 411 4.25 -15.84 -3.35
CA PHE A 411 4.03 -17.00 -4.23
C PHE A 411 2.66 -16.94 -4.89
#